data_4b5ba3600c27269dc1482288114fed08
#
_entry.id   4b5ba3600c27269dc1482288114fed08
#
_cell.length_a   1.000
_cell.length_b   1.000
_cell.length_c   1.000
_cell.angle_alpha   90.00
_cell.angle_beta   90.00
_cell.angle_gamma   90.00
#
_symmetry.space_group_name_H-M   'P 1'
#
loop_
_entity.id
_entity.type
_entity.pdbx_description
1 polymer ?
#
loop_
_entity_poly.entity_id
_entity_poly.type
_entity_poly.pdbx_seq_one_letter_code
_entity_poly.pdbx_strand_id
1 'polypeptide(L)'
;YHRVGDSITNNATGKRFTAKFTVDDGLSDYWLPMAGAASSVKFATSSDADSFYYNTDTMSAIYPSRTSPGLSYTETGVIPRTPTDKEIAKANASSISQPKAEDVPDCVDKLATAIAGGQSKGGEAAQSLADKLRESGWFSHGLNGDYPSRAGHGNYRIDQLLAGSAMVGDSEQYASAMALMARSLGL
;
A
#
# COMPACT_ATOMS: atom_id res chain seq x y z
N TYR A 1 -13.55 -0.91 -7.35
CA TYR A 1 -13.53 -2.08 -8.26
C TYR A 1 -14.75 -2.02 -9.16
N HIS A 2 -14.53 -2.15 -10.43
CA HIS A 2 -15.61 -2.22 -11.42
C HIS A 2 -15.33 -3.35 -12.41
N ARG A 3 -16.37 -3.82 -13.03
CA ARG A 3 -16.25 -4.82 -14.09
C ARG A 3 -15.57 -4.17 -15.30
N VAL A 4 -14.58 -4.83 -15.85
CA VAL A 4 -13.84 -4.36 -17.04
C VAL A 4 -14.00 -5.38 -18.17
N GLY A 5 -14.02 -4.88 -19.39
CA GLY A 5 -13.98 -5.73 -20.58
C GLY A 5 -12.54 -6.19 -20.89
N ASP A 6 -12.35 -6.71 -22.09
CA ASP A 6 -11.04 -7.23 -22.56
C ASP A 6 -9.95 -6.16 -22.62
N SER A 7 -10.30 -4.88 -22.58
CA SER A 7 -9.38 -3.75 -22.64
C SER A 7 -9.56 -2.86 -21.42
N ILE A 8 -8.46 -2.51 -20.79
CA ILE A 8 -8.39 -1.64 -19.61
C ILE A 8 -7.54 -0.44 -19.97
N THR A 9 -8.12 0.76 -19.86
CA THR A 9 -7.37 2.00 -20.08
C THR A 9 -6.55 2.30 -18.83
N ASN A 10 -5.23 2.45 -18.98
CA ASN A 10 -4.34 2.94 -17.94
C ASN A 10 -3.31 3.91 -18.53
N ASN A 11 -2.78 4.78 -17.70
CA ASN A 11 -1.76 5.78 -18.07
C ASN A 11 -0.37 5.39 -17.53
N ALA A 12 -0.19 4.14 -17.09
CA ALA A 12 1.08 3.70 -16.52
C ALA A 12 2.17 3.67 -17.60
N THR A 13 3.33 4.19 -17.25
CA THR A 13 4.55 4.14 -18.06
C THR A 13 5.57 3.20 -17.43
N GLY A 14 6.27 2.42 -18.25
CA GLY A 14 7.24 1.46 -17.76
C GLY A 14 7.50 0.33 -18.75
N LYS A 15 7.89 -0.82 -18.24
CA LYS A 15 8.22 -1.99 -19.06
C LYS A 15 6.95 -2.77 -19.40
N ARG A 16 6.66 -2.95 -20.68
CA ARG A 16 5.54 -3.79 -21.15
C ARG A 16 5.81 -5.27 -20.86
N PHE A 17 4.77 -5.99 -20.50
CA PHE A 17 4.82 -7.43 -20.30
C PHE A 17 3.54 -8.11 -20.78
N THR A 18 3.65 -9.41 -21.00
CA THR A 18 2.53 -10.34 -21.10
C THR A 18 2.88 -11.55 -20.25
N ALA A 19 2.02 -11.90 -19.31
CA ALA A 19 2.22 -13.01 -18.40
C ALA A 19 0.98 -13.90 -18.35
N LYS A 20 1.19 -15.22 -18.38
CA LYS A 20 0.13 -16.19 -18.13
C LYS A 20 0.19 -16.64 -16.69
N PHE A 21 -0.96 -16.59 -16.03
CA PHE A 21 -1.17 -17.05 -14.67
C PHE A 21 -2.00 -18.33 -14.69
N THR A 22 -1.69 -19.23 -13.80
CA THR A 22 -2.54 -20.37 -13.45
C THR A 22 -2.54 -20.49 -11.95
N VAL A 23 -3.72 -20.49 -11.36
CA VAL A 23 -3.89 -20.66 -9.92
C VAL A 23 -3.62 -22.12 -9.57
N ASP A 24 -2.74 -22.35 -8.61
CA ASP A 24 -2.34 -23.65 -8.11
C ASP A 24 -3.07 -24.01 -6.82
N ASP A 25 -2.85 -25.22 -6.32
CA ASP A 25 -3.40 -25.70 -5.06
C ASP A 25 -2.96 -24.80 -3.89
N GLY A 26 -3.89 -24.55 -2.99
CA GLY A 26 -3.63 -23.73 -1.80
C GLY A 26 -3.97 -22.24 -1.93
N LEU A 27 -4.23 -21.71 -3.13
CA LEU A 27 -4.74 -20.36 -3.28
C LEU A 27 -6.27 -20.37 -3.49
N SER A 28 -7.00 -19.94 -2.45
CA SER A 28 -8.44 -19.71 -2.52
C SER A 28 -8.76 -18.36 -1.87
N ASP A 29 -8.73 -17.30 -2.66
CA ASP A 29 -8.89 -15.92 -2.20
C ASP A 29 -9.83 -15.14 -3.13
N TYR A 30 -10.30 -13.98 -2.64
CA TYR A 30 -10.99 -12.99 -3.46
C TYR A 30 -10.02 -12.13 -4.28
N TRP A 31 -8.77 -12.01 -3.84
CA TRP A 31 -7.74 -11.28 -4.56
C TRP A 31 -7.19 -12.12 -5.72
N LEU A 32 -7.25 -11.56 -6.93
CA LEU A 32 -6.62 -12.18 -8.10
C LEU A 32 -5.19 -11.65 -8.22
N PRO A 33 -4.16 -12.52 -8.27
CA PRO A 33 -2.78 -12.10 -8.49
C PRO A 33 -2.62 -11.30 -9.79
N MET A 34 -1.96 -10.14 -9.71
CA MET A 34 -1.66 -9.27 -10.84
C MET A 34 -0.18 -8.89 -10.83
N ALA A 35 0.41 -8.70 -12.02
CA ALA A 35 1.83 -8.37 -12.14
C ALA A 35 2.08 -6.85 -12.23
N GLY A 36 1.09 -6.07 -12.67
CA GLY A 36 1.28 -4.63 -12.83
C GLY A 36 0.01 -3.89 -13.23
N ALA A 37 0.18 -2.76 -13.91
CA ALA A 37 -0.93 -2.01 -14.47
C ALA A 37 -1.47 -2.71 -15.74
N ALA A 38 -2.56 -3.43 -15.59
CA ALA A 38 -3.13 -4.20 -16.68
C ALA A 38 -3.69 -3.28 -17.78
N SER A 39 -3.44 -3.63 -19.03
CA SER A 39 -4.12 -3.08 -20.21
C SER A 39 -5.10 -4.08 -20.83
N SER A 40 -4.96 -5.36 -20.54
CA SER A 40 -5.96 -6.39 -20.81
C SER A 40 -5.77 -7.59 -19.89
N VAL A 41 -6.87 -8.26 -19.58
CA VAL A 41 -6.86 -9.56 -18.89
C VAL A 41 -7.80 -10.49 -19.64
N LYS A 42 -7.25 -11.60 -20.14
CA LYS A 42 -8.00 -12.59 -20.91
C LYS A 42 -8.06 -13.91 -20.14
N PHE A 43 -9.25 -14.34 -19.82
CA PHE A 43 -9.51 -15.62 -19.16
C PHE A 43 -9.67 -16.74 -20.18
N ALA A 44 -9.52 -17.97 -19.72
CA ALA A 44 -9.73 -19.16 -20.54
C ALA A 44 -11.20 -19.37 -20.91
N THR A 45 -12.13 -18.90 -20.04
CA THR A 45 -13.59 -19.01 -20.26
C THR A 45 -14.26 -17.65 -20.09
N SER A 46 -15.41 -17.47 -20.73
CA SER A 46 -16.21 -16.25 -20.58
C SER A 46 -16.83 -16.11 -19.20
N SER A 47 -17.18 -17.21 -18.55
CA SER A 47 -17.71 -17.19 -17.18
C SER A 47 -16.69 -16.66 -16.17
N ASP A 48 -15.41 -16.98 -16.36
CA ASP A 48 -14.34 -16.45 -15.51
C ASP A 48 -14.13 -14.96 -15.75
N ALA A 49 -14.19 -14.52 -17.02
CA ALA A 49 -14.11 -13.10 -17.35
C ALA A 49 -15.27 -12.29 -16.76
N ASP A 50 -16.46 -12.88 -16.66
CA ASP A 50 -17.65 -12.26 -16.07
C ASP A 50 -17.51 -12.06 -14.55
N SER A 51 -16.66 -12.81 -13.90
CA SER A 51 -16.37 -12.71 -12.46
C SER A 51 -15.16 -11.83 -12.13
N PHE A 52 -14.59 -11.13 -13.10
CA PHE A 52 -13.40 -10.29 -12.93
C PHE A 52 -13.75 -8.82 -12.72
N TYR A 53 -13.18 -8.24 -11.66
CA TYR A 53 -13.28 -6.80 -11.35
C TYR A 53 -11.90 -6.23 -11.11
N TYR A 54 -11.65 -5.03 -11.62
CA TYR A 54 -10.35 -4.36 -11.54
C TYR A 54 -10.48 -2.95 -10.98
N ASN A 55 -9.46 -2.50 -10.29
CA ASN A 55 -9.29 -1.13 -9.84
C ASN A 55 -8.03 -0.54 -10.50
N THR A 56 -8.23 0.44 -11.37
CA THR A 56 -7.14 1.10 -12.10
C THR A 56 -6.23 1.95 -11.21
N ASP A 57 -6.78 2.49 -10.12
CA ASP A 57 -6.02 3.37 -9.22
C ASP A 57 -5.05 2.58 -8.34
N THR A 58 -5.46 1.40 -7.92
CA THR A 58 -4.65 0.52 -7.07
C THR A 58 -3.97 -0.61 -7.85
N MET A 59 -4.26 -0.76 -9.14
CA MET A 59 -3.76 -1.84 -10.01
C MET A 59 -4.03 -3.25 -9.44
N SER A 60 -5.13 -3.40 -8.72
CA SER A 60 -5.51 -4.64 -8.06
C SER A 60 -6.80 -5.22 -8.61
N ALA A 61 -6.98 -6.51 -8.47
CA ALA A 61 -8.12 -7.24 -8.99
C ALA A 61 -8.78 -8.09 -7.93
N ILE A 62 -10.11 -8.20 -8.02
CA ILE A 62 -10.90 -9.11 -7.22
C ILE A 62 -11.67 -10.10 -8.10
N TYR A 63 -11.84 -11.29 -7.58
CA TYR A 63 -12.57 -12.39 -8.19
C TYR A 63 -13.60 -12.92 -7.18
N PRO A 64 -14.83 -12.35 -7.16
CA PRO A 64 -15.84 -12.65 -6.13
C PRO A 64 -16.22 -14.13 -5.99
N SER A 65 -16.06 -14.90 -7.05
CA SER A 65 -16.29 -16.36 -7.01
C SER A 65 -15.20 -17.14 -6.28
N ARG A 66 -14.17 -16.47 -5.76
CA ARG A 66 -12.91 -17.00 -5.22
C ARG A 66 -12.07 -17.71 -6.28
N THR A 67 -10.78 -17.48 -6.21
CA THR A 67 -9.80 -18.22 -7.01
C THR A 67 -9.82 -19.70 -6.63
N SER A 68 -9.60 -20.57 -7.61
CA SER A 68 -9.53 -22.02 -7.42
C SER A 68 -8.46 -22.62 -8.32
N PRO A 69 -7.95 -23.80 -7.99
CA PRO A 69 -6.98 -24.51 -8.83
C PRO A 69 -7.45 -24.63 -10.28
N GLY A 70 -6.55 -24.34 -11.21
CA GLY A 70 -6.84 -24.39 -12.65
C GLY A 70 -7.41 -23.10 -13.26
N LEU A 71 -7.83 -22.10 -12.44
CA LEU A 71 -8.19 -20.79 -12.98
C LEU A 71 -6.98 -20.19 -13.71
N SER A 72 -7.17 -19.89 -15.01
CA SER A 72 -6.07 -19.43 -15.87
C SER A 72 -6.46 -18.19 -16.65
N TYR A 73 -5.55 -17.22 -16.67
CA TYR A 73 -5.72 -15.96 -17.39
C TYR A 73 -4.38 -15.44 -17.90
N THR A 74 -4.45 -14.58 -18.90
CA THR A 74 -3.28 -13.88 -19.46
C THR A 74 -3.45 -12.39 -19.21
N GLU A 75 -2.52 -11.80 -18.47
CA GLU A 75 -2.41 -10.37 -18.25
C GLU A 75 -1.42 -9.77 -19.25
N THR A 76 -1.82 -8.70 -19.92
CA THR A 76 -0.92 -7.81 -20.68
C THR A 76 -0.99 -6.44 -20.04
N GLY A 77 0.15 -5.84 -19.81
CA GLY A 77 0.19 -4.56 -19.10
C GLY A 77 1.57 -3.94 -19.06
N VAL A 78 1.75 -3.09 -18.08
CA VAL A 78 2.98 -2.35 -17.83
C VAL A 78 3.42 -2.57 -16.38
N ILE A 79 4.66 -2.97 -16.17
CA ILE A 79 5.32 -2.85 -14.86
C ILE A 79 5.69 -1.38 -14.70
N PRO A 80 5.04 -0.64 -13.79
CA PRO A 80 5.34 0.77 -13.60
C PRO A 80 6.81 0.98 -13.21
N ARG A 81 7.39 2.05 -13.73
CA ARG A 81 8.74 2.43 -13.34
C ARG A 81 8.75 2.92 -11.89
N THR A 82 9.68 2.43 -11.10
CA THR A 82 9.93 2.99 -9.77
C THR A 82 10.51 4.39 -9.91
N PRO A 83 9.89 5.42 -9.34
CA PRO A 83 10.43 6.77 -9.37
C PRO A 83 11.75 6.84 -8.56
N THR A 84 12.62 7.73 -8.95
CA THR A 84 13.83 8.04 -8.16
C THR A 84 13.48 8.90 -6.95
N ASP A 85 14.34 8.91 -5.92
CA ASP A 85 14.15 9.74 -4.72
C ASP A 85 13.99 11.23 -5.07
N LYS A 86 14.72 11.71 -6.09
CA LYS A 86 14.61 13.08 -6.59
C LYS A 86 13.25 13.39 -7.24
N GLU A 87 12.65 12.40 -7.89
CA GLU A 87 11.32 12.54 -8.48
C GLU A 87 10.25 12.48 -7.39
N ILE A 88 10.42 11.59 -6.41
CA ILE A 88 9.54 11.52 -5.24
C ILE A 88 9.57 12.85 -4.48
N ALA A 89 10.76 13.37 -4.15
CA ALA A 89 10.92 14.63 -3.43
C ALA A 89 10.20 15.82 -4.11
N LYS A 90 10.11 15.82 -5.44
CA LYS A 90 9.42 16.86 -6.22
C LYS A 90 7.91 16.63 -6.36
N ALA A 91 7.40 15.47 -5.95
CA ALA A 91 5.99 15.16 -6.07
C ALA A 91 5.16 15.97 -5.06
N ASN A 92 4.01 16.44 -5.52
CA ASN A 92 3.03 17.08 -4.65
C ASN A 92 1.99 16.06 -4.19
N ALA A 93 1.43 16.28 -3.01
CA ALA A 93 0.27 15.53 -2.57
C ALA A 93 -0.92 15.75 -3.51
N SER A 94 -1.65 14.69 -3.78
CA SER A 94 -2.91 14.80 -4.53
C SER A 94 -4.01 15.38 -3.65
N SER A 95 -4.86 16.24 -4.21
CA SER A 95 -6.03 16.79 -3.52
C SER A 95 -7.15 15.75 -3.47
N ILE A 96 -6.95 14.70 -2.68
CA ILE A 96 -7.97 13.66 -2.47
C ILE A 96 -8.71 13.95 -1.16
N SER A 97 -10.04 13.97 -1.21
CA SER A 97 -10.85 14.00 0.00
C SER A 97 -10.81 12.63 0.67
N GLN A 98 -10.30 12.58 1.89
CA GLN A 98 -10.27 11.36 2.70
C GLN A 98 -11.15 11.53 3.95
N PRO A 99 -11.78 10.47 4.46
CA PRO A 99 -12.47 10.53 5.74
C PRO A 99 -11.53 11.04 6.84
N LYS A 100 -12.06 11.86 7.76
CA LYS A 100 -11.27 12.32 8.91
C LYS A 100 -10.83 11.13 9.75
N ALA A 101 -9.56 11.09 10.15
CA ALA A 101 -9.12 10.15 11.16
C ALA A 101 -9.61 10.61 12.53
N GLU A 102 -10.18 9.68 13.30
CA GLU A 102 -10.73 9.94 14.64
C GLU A 102 -9.77 9.39 15.69
N ASP A 103 -9.81 9.96 16.88
CA ASP A 103 -9.04 9.53 18.05
C ASP A 103 -7.54 9.34 17.80
N VAL A 104 -6.94 10.20 16.99
CA VAL A 104 -5.51 10.14 16.68
C VAL A 104 -4.72 10.73 17.85
N PRO A 105 -3.68 10.04 18.37
CA PRO A 105 -2.84 10.59 19.44
C PRO A 105 -2.15 11.89 19.03
N ASP A 106 -2.08 12.85 19.95
CA ASP A 106 -1.43 14.15 19.72
C ASP A 106 0.04 14.06 19.28
N CYS A 107 0.75 13.00 19.69
CA CYS A 107 2.13 12.77 19.31
C CYS A 107 2.32 12.59 17.81
N VAL A 108 1.30 12.11 17.09
CA VAL A 108 1.33 11.89 15.64
C VAL A 108 1.58 13.22 14.91
N ASP A 109 0.73 14.21 15.12
CA ASP A 109 0.84 15.53 14.48
C ASP A 109 2.11 16.26 14.91
N LYS A 110 2.41 16.26 16.20
CA LYS A 110 3.62 16.91 16.75
C LYS A 110 4.89 16.35 16.13
N LEU A 111 5.00 15.03 16.06
CA LEU A 111 6.19 14.38 15.50
C LEU A 111 6.25 14.54 13.97
N ALA A 112 5.13 14.39 13.27
CA ALA A 112 5.06 14.61 11.82
C ALA A 112 5.50 16.01 11.44
N THR A 113 4.98 17.02 12.12
CA THR A 113 5.35 18.44 11.91
C THR A 113 6.82 18.69 12.22
N ALA A 114 7.34 18.12 13.32
CA ALA A 114 8.74 18.26 13.70
C ALA A 114 9.69 17.64 12.65
N ILE A 115 9.33 16.47 12.08
CA ILE A 115 10.13 15.79 11.07
C ILE A 115 10.05 16.54 9.73
N ALA A 116 8.86 16.98 9.33
CA ALA A 116 8.66 17.71 8.08
C ALA A 116 9.42 19.05 8.04
N GLY A 117 9.69 19.66 9.20
CA GLY A 117 10.60 20.81 9.33
C GLY A 117 10.24 22.03 8.46
N GLY A 118 8.96 22.24 8.15
CA GLY A 118 8.52 23.30 7.24
C GLY A 118 8.56 22.89 5.75
N GLN A 119 8.97 21.68 5.44
CA GLN A 119 8.77 21.02 4.14
C GLN A 119 7.27 20.81 3.98
N SER A 120 6.65 21.68 3.27
CA SER A 120 5.22 21.84 3.44
C SER A 120 4.39 20.82 2.70
N LYS A 121 4.93 20.02 1.77
CA LYS A 121 4.00 19.22 0.93
C LYS A 121 4.69 18.17 0.08
N GLY A 122 4.12 17.00 0.09
CA GLY A 122 4.39 15.99 -0.93
C GLY A 122 5.52 15.05 -0.60
N GLY A 123 6.23 14.64 -1.63
CA GLY A 123 7.15 13.54 -1.58
C GLY A 123 8.35 13.75 -0.64
N GLU A 124 8.86 14.98 -0.51
CA GLU A 124 9.98 15.26 0.39
C GLU A 124 9.60 15.04 1.86
N ALA A 125 8.43 15.52 2.27
CA ALA A 125 7.92 15.27 3.62
C ALA A 125 7.68 13.77 3.85
N ALA A 126 7.08 13.07 2.88
CA ALA A 126 6.86 11.62 2.97
C ALA A 126 8.19 10.84 3.11
N GLN A 127 9.22 11.21 2.36
CA GLN A 127 10.56 10.61 2.49
C GLN A 127 11.14 10.85 3.88
N SER A 128 11.07 12.09 4.38
CA SER A 128 11.58 12.44 5.72
C SER A 128 10.88 11.64 6.83
N LEU A 129 9.56 11.43 6.73
CA LEU A 129 8.82 10.56 7.65
C LEU A 129 9.30 9.11 7.58
N ALA A 130 9.43 8.57 6.37
CA ALA A 130 9.85 7.18 6.15
C ALA A 130 11.29 6.95 6.66
N ASP A 131 12.19 7.87 6.39
CA ASP A 131 13.59 7.80 6.84
C ASP A 131 13.67 7.88 8.37
N LYS A 132 12.94 8.80 8.99
CA LYS A 132 12.90 8.91 10.45
C LYS A 132 12.41 7.64 11.11
N LEU A 133 11.32 7.03 10.62
CA LEU A 133 10.81 5.78 11.16
C LEU A 133 11.80 4.62 10.98
N ARG A 134 12.49 4.58 9.84
CA ARG A 134 13.50 3.55 9.54
C ARG A 134 14.75 3.67 10.39
N GLU A 135 15.26 4.90 10.56
CA GLU A 135 16.55 5.14 11.22
C GLU A 135 16.43 5.16 12.75
N SER A 136 15.29 5.59 13.29
CA SER A 136 15.09 5.71 14.74
C SER A 136 14.31 4.56 15.34
N GLY A 137 13.79 3.66 14.51
CA GLY A 137 12.91 2.57 14.92
C GLY A 137 13.65 1.26 15.16
N TRP A 138 13.12 0.45 16.05
CA TRP A 138 13.56 -0.90 16.33
C TRP A 138 12.46 -1.88 15.92
N PHE A 139 12.79 -2.79 15.03
CA PHE A 139 11.84 -3.80 14.59
C PHE A 139 11.75 -4.92 15.63
N SER A 140 10.54 -5.23 16.09
CA SER A 140 10.27 -6.32 17.00
C SER A 140 8.84 -6.81 16.90
N HIS A 141 8.66 -8.12 16.81
CA HIS A 141 7.36 -8.78 16.95
C HIS A 141 6.95 -9.01 18.41
N GLY A 142 7.80 -8.69 19.39
CA GLY A 142 7.55 -8.94 20.81
C GLY A 142 7.59 -10.41 21.20
N LEU A 143 8.25 -11.25 20.40
CA LEU A 143 8.42 -12.68 20.69
C LEU A 143 9.51 -12.91 21.74
N ASN A 144 9.60 -14.14 22.26
CA ASN A 144 10.63 -14.50 23.22
C ASN A 144 12.04 -14.20 22.68
N GLY A 145 12.77 -13.36 23.40
CA GLY A 145 14.09 -12.91 23.02
C GLY A 145 14.15 -11.57 22.29
N ASP A 146 13.01 -11.05 21.86
CA ASP A 146 12.87 -9.73 21.24
C ASP A 146 12.58 -8.64 22.29
N TYR A 147 12.74 -7.37 21.92
CA TYR A 147 12.20 -6.26 22.69
C TYR A 147 10.68 -6.41 22.82
N PRO A 148 10.10 -6.12 24.02
CA PRO A 148 8.66 -6.17 24.19
C PRO A 148 7.93 -5.26 23.21
N SER A 149 7.05 -5.84 22.40
CA SER A 149 6.19 -5.14 21.45
C SER A 149 4.80 -5.79 21.48
N ARG A 150 3.79 -5.00 21.78
CA ARG A 150 2.40 -5.50 21.77
C ARG A 150 1.83 -5.38 20.35
N ALA A 151 1.07 -6.37 19.95
CA ALA A 151 0.32 -6.34 18.70
C ALA A 151 -0.75 -5.25 18.69
N GLY A 152 -1.25 -4.94 17.48
CA GLY A 152 -2.30 -3.96 17.26
C GLY A 152 -1.75 -2.58 16.90
N HIS A 153 -2.65 -1.73 16.39
CA HIS A 153 -2.33 -0.37 15.93
C HIS A 153 -3.36 0.67 16.42
N GLY A 154 -4.05 0.38 17.52
CA GLY A 154 -4.95 1.36 18.16
C GLY A 154 -4.17 2.51 18.80
N ASN A 155 -4.90 3.56 19.22
CA ASN A 155 -4.36 4.82 19.76
C ASN A 155 -3.24 4.62 20.78
N TYR A 156 -3.50 3.80 21.79
CA TYR A 156 -2.51 3.51 22.81
C TYR A 156 -1.22 2.94 22.22
N ARG A 157 -1.33 2.04 21.24
CA ARG A 157 -0.16 1.40 20.66
C ARG A 157 0.65 2.34 19.76
N ILE A 158 -0.03 3.21 19.02
CA ILE A 158 0.61 4.27 18.22
C ILE A 158 1.28 5.30 19.13
N ASP A 159 0.61 5.71 20.22
CA ASP A 159 1.22 6.61 21.20
C ASP A 159 2.47 6.00 21.84
N GLN A 160 2.43 4.74 22.23
CA GLN A 160 3.60 4.01 22.73
C GLN A 160 4.75 3.95 21.74
N LEU A 161 4.45 3.79 20.44
CA LEU A 161 5.48 3.77 19.38
C LEU A 161 6.13 5.14 19.22
N LEU A 162 5.33 6.20 19.11
CA LEU A 162 5.81 7.52 18.69
C LEU A 162 6.22 8.44 19.84
N ALA A 163 5.60 8.31 21.02
CA ALA A 163 5.90 9.09 22.21
C ALA A 163 6.77 8.35 23.23
N GLY A 164 7.00 7.05 23.03
CA GLY A 164 7.83 6.24 23.92
C GLY A 164 9.32 6.62 23.86
N SER A 165 10.08 6.12 24.84
CA SER A 165 11.54 6.35 24.90
C SER A 165 12.32 5.64 23.77
N ALA A 166 11.69 4.63 23.17
CA ALA A 166 12.21 3.92 21.99
C ALA A 166 11.05 3.53 21.08
N MET A 167 11.22 3.76 19.78
CA MET A 167 10.25 3.32 18.77
C MET A 167 10.41 1.82 18.56
N VAL A 168 9.65 0.99 19.26
CA VAL A 168 9.68 -0.47 19.10
C VAL A 168 8.36 -0.97 18.55
N GLY A 169 8.39 -1.63 17.41
CA GLY A 169 7.22 -2.15 16.73
C GLY A 169 7.54 -3.06 15.57
N ASP A 170 6.54 -3.62 14.95
CA ASP A 170 6.63 -4.37 13.71
C ASP A 170 6.01 -3.62 12.53
N SER A 171 5.85 -4.29 11.39
CA SER A 171 5.31 -3.70 10.17
C SER A 171 3.92 -3.10 10.35
N GLU A 172 3.08 -3.68 11.21
CA GLU A 172 1.71 -3.19 11.48
C GLU A 172 1.74 -1.79 12.09
N GLN A 173 2.54 -1.59 13.13
CA GLN A 173 2.60 -0.33 13.83
C GLN A 173 3.30 0.75 13.00
N TYR A 174 4.42 0.41 12.34
CA TYR A 174 5.13 1.37 11.51
C TYR A 174 4.32 1.83 10.30
N ALA A 175 3.61 0.91 9.63
CA ALA A 175 2.74 1.28 8.51
C ALA A 175 1.59 2.18 8.95
N SER A 176 0.97 1.87 10.10
CA SER A 176 -0.12 2.67 10.67
C SER A 176 0.35 4.05 11.11
N ALA A 177 1.50 4.13 11.78
CA ALA A 177 2.10 5.39 12.18
C ALA A 177 2.44 6.26 10.96
N MET A 178 3.07 5.67 9.93
CA MET A 178 3.38 6.38 8.69
C MET A 178 2.13 6.95 8.02
N ALA A 179 1.06 6.15 7.93
CA ALA A 179 -0.21 6.58 7.34
C ALA A 179 -0.84 7.75 8.11
N LEU A 180 -0.88 7.67 9.45
CA LEU A 180 -1.43 8.73 10.29
C LEU A 180 -0.60 10.03 10.22
N MET A 181 0.73 9.91 10.27
CA MET A 181 1.65 11.05 10.15
C MET A 181 1.55 11.72 8.78
N ALA A 182 1.51 10.95 7.70
CA ALA A 182 1.31 11.48 6.36
C ALA A 182 -0.03 12.23 6.25
N ARG A 183 -1.12 11.64 6.77
CA ARG A 183 -2.44 12.28 6.78
C ARG A 183 -2.48 13.57 7.58
N SER A 184 -1.78 13.67 8.70
CA SER A 184 -1.73 14.90 9.49
C SER A 184 -1.05 16.06 8.73
N LEU A 185 -0.14 15.73 7.81
CA LEU A 185 0.51 16.69 6.91
C LEU A 185 -0.28 16.96 5.61
N GLY A 186 -1.40 16.28 5.40
CA GLY A 186 -2.22 16.41 4.17
C GLY A 186 -1.64 15.68 2.96
N LEU A 187 -0.91 14.60 3.20
CA LEU A 187 -0.33 13.71 2.18
C LEU A 187 -1.26 12.55 1.82
#